data_85701fe2163e4ea37935d5afab672a6b
#
_entry.id   85701fe2163e4ea37935d5afab672a6b
#
_cell.length_a   1.000
_cell.length_b   1.000
_cell.length_c   1.000
_cell.angle_alpha   90.00
_cell.angle_beta   90.00
_cell.angle_gamma   90.00
#
_symmetry.space_group_name_H-M   'P 1'
#
loop_
_entity.id
_entity.type
_entity.pdbx_description
1 polymer ?
#
loop_
_entity_poly.entity_id
_entity_poly.type
_entity_poly.pdbx_seq_one_letter_code
_entity_poly.pdbx_strand_id
1 'polypeptide(L)'
;MKIIHYIGIALLLLVAFQSCKKDETQARLGTGDDVKAASLTLDKNSVTLSKQHADDTVLRLKFVQPDFGFQAAVNNVLQFGLKGDGFKSVKEVVIPNGHNEMAFTGFELNSYLLALGVPTGEMSDFDIRIKSSINNKIAAVFSPLAALKATPYASTSYLYAIGAYEDWVEANAESLISPTSNGIYTGIIYFPEGKLAFKVTPERNWNNSYGETEPGKIVYNGGQDIKAPRAGNLEVIVNTTANTISYKDHSWGIIGSATPKGWDADTDMKYDNANQVWKLTVALATGEIKFRKNHDWGTNFGGTNGALVAGGDNIAVSTAGTYDIVFDLNTNTYTLTKK
;
A
#
# COMPACT_ATOMS: atom_id res chain seq x y z
N MET A 1 -64.28 57.93 -12.94
CA MET A 1 -63.33 57.51 -11.91
C MET A 1 -62.91 56.04 -11.97
N LYS A 2 -63.67 55.11 -12.49
CA LYS A 2 -63.24 53.66 -12.56
C LYS A 2 -62.21 53.32 -13.63
N ILE A 3 -62.17 54.08 -14.75
CA ILE A 3 -61.23 53.84 -15.87
C ILE A 3 -59.78 54.23 -15.51
N ILE A 4 -59.62 55.30 -14.73
CA ILE A 4 -58.27 55.76 -14.29
C ILE A 4 -57.59 54.75 -13.35
N HIS A 5 -58.39 54.04 -12.55
CA HIS A 5 -57.86 52.98 -11.66
C HIS A 5 -57.33 51.76 -12.45
N TYR A 6 -57.96 51.39 -13.54
CA TYR A 6 -57.48 50.22 -14.32
C TYR A 6 -56.28 50.58 -15.18
N ILE A 7 -56.11 51.83 -15.61
CA ILE A 7 -54.92 52.28 -16.33
C ILE A 7 -53.70 52.32 -15.38
N GLY A 8 -53.93 52.78 -14.15
CA GLY A 8 -52.85 52.77 -13.11
C GLY A 8 -52.38 51.37 -12.75
N ILE A 9 -53.28 50.39 -12.62
CA ILE A 9 -52.97 49.00 -12.33
C ILE A 9 -52.27 48.30 -13.52
N ALA A 10 -52.72 48.62 -14.78
CA ALA A 10 -52.06 48.08 -15.97
C ALA A 10 -50.67 48.66 -16.20
N LEU A 11 -50.40 49.92 -15.80
CA LEU A 11 -49.08 50.54 -15.89
C LEU A 11 -48.14 49.99 -14.78
N LEU A 12 -48.68 49.69 -13.59
CA LEU A 12 -47.90 49.07 -12.52
C LEU A 12 -47.51 47.59 -12.83
N LEU A 13 -48.35 46.83 -13.52
CA LEU A 13 -48.07 45.49 -13.99
C LEU A 13 -47.06 45.44 -15.12
N LEU A 14 -46.92 46.48 -15.95
CA LEU A 14 -45.90 46.53 -17.00
C LEU A 14 -44.48 46.82 -16.49
N VAL A 15 -44.36 47.44 -15.30
CA VAL A 15 -43.04 47.70 -14.69
C VAL A 15 -42.51 46.46 -13.93
N ALA A 16 -43.38 45.53 -13.56
CA ALA A 16 -42.98 44.32 -12.83
C ALA A 16 -42.27 43.27 -13.73
N PHE A 17 -42.25 43.40 -15.05
CA PHE A 17 -41.55 42.52 -15.98
C PHE A 17 -40.17 43.03 -16.44
N GLN A 18 -39.67 44.10 -15.85
CA GLN A 18 -38.26 44.45 -15.92
C GLN A 18 -37.48 43.61 -14.88
N SER A 19 -37.72 42.30 -14.90
CA SER A 19 -36.83 41.34 -14.24
C SER A 19 -35.47 41.50 -14.91
N CYS A 20 -34.49 41.97 -14.16
CA CYS A 20 -33.09 41.93 -14.57
C CYS A 20 -32.80 40.57 -15.21
N LYS A 21 -32.56 40.57 -16.52
CA LYS A 21 -31.76 39.50 -17.09
C LYS A 21 -30.44 39.58 -16.35
N LYS A 22 -30.29 38.74 -15.32
CA LYS A 22 -28.99 38.39 -14.81
C LYS A 22 -28.28 37.79 -16.01
N ASP A 23 -27.36 38.53 -16.59
CA ASP A 23 -26.40 37.92 -17.52
C ASP A 23 -25.68 36.85 -16.73
N GLU A 24 -26.25 35.65 -16.72
CA GLU A 24 -25.53 34.46 -16.31
C GLU A 24 -24.45 34.29 -17.36
N THR A 25 -23.30 34.87 -17.10
CA THR A 25 -22.06 34.49 -17.77
C THR A 25 -21.84 33.01 -17.47
N GLN A 26 -22.44 32.17 -18.34
CA GLN A 26 -22.14 30.75 -18.28
C GLN A 26 -20.62 30.60 -18.43
N ALA A 27 -19.97 30.12 -17.38
CA ALA A 27 -18.55 29.77 -17.44
C ALA A 27 -18.39 28.77 -18.60
N ARG A 28 -17.77 29.20 -19.69
CA ARG A 28 -17.47 28.33 -20.83
C ARG A 28 -16.12 27.77 -20.64
N LEU A 29 -16.04 26.44 -20.68
CA LEU A 29 -14.76 25.75 -20.74
C LEU A 29 -14.01 26.24 -21.98
N GLY A 30 -12.78 26.67 -21.82
CA GLY A 30 -11.88 26.90 -22.94
C GLY A 30 -11.78 25.63 -23.80
N THR A 31 -11.77 25.80 -25.12
CA THR A 31 -11.59 24.68 -26.06
C THR A 31 -10.30 24.88 -26.84
N GLY A 32 -9.54 23.80 -27.01
CA GLY A 32 -8.29 23.84 -27.78
C GLY A 32 -7.23 24.74 -27.13
N ASP A 33 -6.80 25.77 -27.86
CA ASP A 33 -5.70 26.70 -27.46
C ASP A 33 -6.03 27.61 -26.28
N ASP A 34 -7.30 27.68 -25.87
CA ASP A 34 -7.73 28.48 -24.72
C ASP A 34 -7.36 27.83 -23.38
N VAL A 35 -7.08 26.53 -23.37
CA VAL A 35 -6.67 25.81 -22.17
C VAL A 35 -5.14 25.74 -22.10
N LYS A 36 -4.57 26.40 -21.10
CA LYS A 36 -3.12 26.34 -20.84
C LYS A 36 -2.83 25.32 -19.75
N ALA A 37 -2.01 24.33 -20.07
CA ALA A 37 -1.51 23.38 -19.11
C ALA A 37 -0.61 24.05 -18.06
N ALA A 38 -0.51 23.47 -16.87
CA ALA A 38 0.52 23.86 -15.90
C ALA A 38 1.92 23.73 -16.52
N SER A 39 2.88 24.51 -16.06
CA SER A 39 4.31 24.30 -16.37
C SER A 39 5.07 23.97 -15.12
N LEU A 40 6.09 23.11 -15.23
CA LEU A 40 6.87 22.57 -14.13
C LEU A 40 8.36 22.78 -14.39
N THR A 41 9.09 23.23 -13.37
CA THR A 41 10.56 23.33 -13.37
C THR A 41 11.13 22.71 -12.12
N LEU A 42 12.23 21.99 -12.25
CA LEU A 42 13.01 21.41 -11.16
C LEU A 42 14.22 22.28 -10.87
N ASP A 43 14.64 22.40 -9.61
CA ASP A 43 15.90 23.09 -9.22
C ASP A 43 17.13 22.25 -9.61
N LYS A 44 16.96 20.94 -9.81
CA LYS A 44 17.99 19.98 -10.26
C LYS A 44 17.35 18.89 -11.12
N ASN A 45 18.14 18.35 -12.02
CA ASN A 45 17.73 17.22 -12.88
C ASN A 45 18.40 15.89 -12.51
N SER A 46 19.25 15.89 -11.47
CA SER A 46 19.91 14.68 -10.96
C SER A 46 20.11 14.77 -9.45
N VAL A 47 19.84 13.65 -8.75
CA VAL A 47 19.92 13.55 -7.29
C VAL A 47 20.43 12.14 -6.92
N THR A 48 21.44 12.09 -6.03
CA THR A 48 21.83 10.84 -5.35
C THR A 48 21.28 10.89 -3.93
N LEU A 49 20.35 10.00 -3.63
CA LEU A 49 19.71 9.92 -2.31
C LEU A 49 20.54 9.06 -1.36
N SER A 50 20.53 9.40 -0.09
CA SER A 50 21.19 8.60 0.95
C SER A 50 20.43 8.67 2.27
N LYS A 51 20.55 7.61 3.07
CA LYS A 51 19.93 7.57 4.40
C LYS A 51 20.47 8.64 5.34
N GLN A 52 21.72 9.04 5.17
CA GLN A 52 22.36 10.09 5.98
C GLN A 52 21.73 11.47 5.76
N HIS A 53 21.21 11.74 4.57
CA HIS A 53 20.57 13.00 4.15
C HIS A 53 19.05 12.83 3.95
N ALA A 54 18.43 11.90 4.70
CA ALA A 54 17.01 11.60 4.56
C ALA A 54 16.10 12.79 4.90
N ASP A 55 16.47 13.58 5.89
CA ASP A 55 15.69 14.72 6.36
C ASP A 55 16.02 16.04 5.62
N ASP A 56 17.08 16.05 4.80
CA ASP A 56 17.46 17.24 4.02
C ASP A 56 16.52 17.44 2.84
N THR A 57 16.22 18.69 2.49
CA THR A 57 15.53 19.00 1.23
C THR A 57 16.46 18.71 0.05
N VAL A 58 16.09 17.74 -0.78
CA VAL A 58 16.91 17.26 -1.91
C VAL A 58 16.39 17.68 -3.28
N LEU A 59 15.12 18.04 -3.41
CA LEU A 59 14.50 18.49 -4.66
C LEU A 59 13.46 19.56 -4.38
N ARG A 60 13.49 20.63 -5.18
CA ARG A 60 12.44 21.67 -5.21
C ARG A 60 11.85 21.78 -6.58
N LEU A 61 10.53 21.92 -6.62
CA LEU A 61 9.78 22.12 -7.85
C LEU A 61 9.05 23.45 -7.77
N LYS A 62 9.07 24.18 -8.88
CA LYS A 62 8.22 25.37 -9.07
C LYS A 62 7.32 25.15 -10.26
N PHE A 63 6.12 25.65 -10.19
CA PHE A 63 5.16 25.49 -11.26
C PHE A 63 4.25 26.70 -11.39
N VAL A 64 3.73 26.87 -12.62
CA VAL A 64 2.69 27.83 -12.94
C VAL A 64 1.38 27.08 -13.01
N GLN A 65 0.34 27.64 -12.39
CA GLN A 65 -1.00 27.04 -12.38
C GLN A 65 -1.57 26.92 -13.81
N PRO A 66 -2.37 25.91 -14.08
CA PRO A 66 -3.07 25.78 -15.36
C PRO A 66 -4.15 26.86 -15.49
N ASP A 67 -4.50 27.22 -16.74
CA ASP A 67 -5.61 28.09 -17.04
C ASP A 67 -6.63 27.36 -17.93
N PHE A 68 -7.84 27.20 -17.42
CA PHE A 68 -8.94 26.53 -18.14
C PHE A 68 -9.85 27.51 -18.87
N GLY A 69 -9.44 28.79 -19.00
CA GLY A 69 -10.23 29.85 -19.66
C GLY A 69 -11.33 30.40 -18.77
N PHE A 70 -11.48 29.92 -17.53
CA PHE A 70 -12.42 30.46 -16.54
C PHE A 70 -11.95 30.13 -15.11
N GLN A 71 -12.50 30.88 -14.15
CA GLN A 71 -12.15 30.67 -12.75
C GLN A 71 -12.82 29.39 -12.20
N ALA A 72 -12.02 28.37 -11.92
CA ALA A 72 -12.48 27.11 -11.37
C ALA A 72 -11.55 26.63 -10.24
N ALA A 73 -12.08 25.82 -9.35
CA ALA A 73 -11.25 25.06 -8.42
C ALA A 73 -10.57 23.94 -9.21
N VAL A 74 -9.24 23.99 -9.28
CA VAL A 74 -8.43 22.99 -10.01
C VAL A 74 -7.73 22.09 -9.02
N ASN A 75 -7.88 20.77 -9.20
CA ASN A 75 -7.11 19.76 -8.49
C ASN A 75 -5.82 19.49 -9.28
N ASN A 76 -4.69 19.82 -8.68
CA ASN A 76 -3.39 19.55 -9.25
C ASN A 76 -2.73 18.38 -8.52
N VAL A 77 -2.21 17.43 -9.28
CA VAL A 77 -1.50 16.25 -8.79
C VAL A 77 -0.17 16.15 -9.50
N LEU A 78 0.91 16.11 -8.73
CA LEU A 78 2.24 15.82 -9.24
C LEU A 78 2.35 14.31 -9.45
N GLN A 79 2.78 13.90 -10.63
CA GLN A 79 2.98 12.50 -11.02
C GLN A 79 4.46 12.25 -11.25
N PHE A 80 5.01 11.23 -10.55
CA PHE A 80 6.31 10.64 -10.83
C PHE A 80 6.07 9.31 -11.57
N GLY A 81 6.74 9.11 -12.68
CA GLY A 81 6.67 7.87 -13.47
C GLY A 81 8.05 7.45 -13.95
N LEU A 82 8.19 6.21 -14.39
CA LEU A 82 9.40 5.74 -15.05
C LEU A 82 9.50 6.37 -16.43
N LYS A 83 10.72 6.76 -16.83
CA LYS A 83 10.94 7.39 -18.13
C LYS A 83 10.46 6.50 -19.27
N GLY A 84 9.56 7.05 -20.08
CA GLY A 84 9.08 6.39 -21.30
C GLY A 84 8.03 5.30 -21.08
N ASP A 85 7.57 5.00 -19.84
CA ASP A 85 6.54 4.01 -19.58
C ASP A 85 5.10 4.53 -19.82
N GLY A 86 4.95 5.83 -20.11
CA GLY A 86 3.66 6.47 -20.30
C GLY A 86 2.85 6.61 -19.01
N PHE A 87 3.51 6.63 -17.85
CA PHE A 87 2.88 6.66 -16.51
C PHE A 87 1.99 5.45 -16.21
N LYS A 88 2.35 4.27 -16.71
CA LYS A 88 1.72 3.00 -16.33
C LYS A 88 1.98 2.69 -14.86
N SER A 89 3.23 2.90 -14.42
CA SER A 89 3.61 2.93 -13.02
C SER A 89 3.72 4.38 -12.59
N VAL A 90 2.86 4.83 -11.67
CA VAL A 90 2.80 6.23 -11.26
C VAL A 90 2.69 6.37 -9.75
N LYS A 91 3.49 7.28 -9.18
CA LYS A 91 3.29 7.80 -7.82
C LYS A 91 2.69 9.18 -7.92
N GLU A 92 1.50 9.36 -7.35
CA GLU A 92 0.80 10.63 -7.31
C GLU A 92 0.98 11.33 -5.95
N VAL A 93 1.20 12.65 -6.00
CA VAL A 93 1.30 13.52 -4.82
C VAL A 93 0.40 14.73 -5.04
N VAL A 94 -0.56 14.94 -4.14
CA VAL A 94 -1.49 16.07 -4.24
C VAL A 94 -0.74 17.38 -4.00
N ILE A 95 -0.93 18.35 -4.89
CA ILE A 95 -0.45 19.71 -4.71
C ILE A 95 -1.50 20.52 -3.95
N PRO A 96 -1.20 21.06 -2.75
CA PRO A 96 -2.16 21.86 -2.02
C PRO A 96 -2.59 23.10 -2.81
N ASN A 97 -3.87 23.47 -2.71
CA ASN A 97 -4.41 24.62 -3.44
C ASN A 97 -3.65 25.90 -3.10
N GLY A 98 -3.36 26.70 -4.14
CA GLY A 98 -2.66 27.97 -4.00
C GLY A 98 -1.13 27.88 -3.88
N HIS A 99 -0.57 26.67 -3.85
CA HIS A 99 0.88 26.49 -3.84
C HIS A 99 1.42 26.55 -5.27
N ASN A 100 2.58 27.20 -5.42
CA ASN A 100 3.33 27.31 -6.67
C ASN A 100 4.68 26.63 -6.60
N GLU A 101 4.99 26.00 -5.45
CA GLU A 101 6.22 25.25 -5.23
C GLU A 101 5.97 24.07 -4.29
N MET A 102 6.80 23.05 -4.42
CA MET A 102 6.92 21.94 -3.50
C MET A 102 8.39 21.64 -3.24
N ALA A 103 8.68 21.15 -2.05
CA ALA A 103 10.00 20.67 -1.68
C ALA A 103 9.87 19.24 -1.14
N PHE A 104 10.84 18.39 -1.47
CA PHE A 104 10.90 17.01 -1.02
C PHE A 104 12.16 16.76 -0.24
N THR A 105 12.00 16.12 0.90
CA THR A 105 13.13 15.56 1.66
C THR A 105 13.69 14.34 0.95
N GLY A 106 14.91 13.94 1.33
CA GLY A 106 15.54 12.73 0.83
C GLY A 106 14.71 11.49 1.08
N PHE A 107 14.08 11.39 2.25
CA PHE A 107 13.21 10.28 2.61
C PHE A 107 11.93 10.23 1.74
N GLU A 108 11.22 11.35 1.61
CA GLU A 108 10.00 11.43 0.82
C GLU A 108 10.25 11.07 -0.64
N LEU A 109 11.24 11.72 -1.28
CA LEU A 109 11.58 11.44 -2.65
C LEU A 109 12.01 9.99 -2.84
N ASN A 110 12.87 9.46 -1.95
CA ASN A 110 13.29 8.06 -1.98
C ASN A 110 12.09 7.10 -1.94
N SER A 111 11.14 7.32 -1.02
CA SER A 111 9.95 6.48 -0.89
C SER A 111 9.08 6.51 -2.15
N TYR A 112 8.93 7.68 -2.79
CA TYR A 112 8.13 7.82 -4.01
C TYR A 112 8.77 7.08 -5.19
N LEU A 113 10.11 7.20 -5.34
CA LEU A 113 10.82 6.53 -6.43
C LEU A 113 10.86 5.01 -6.24
N LEU A 114 11.07 4.53 -5.00
CA LEU A 114 11.04 3.10 -4.69
C LEU A 114 9.66 2.48 -4.92
N ALA A 115 8.58 3.26 -4.70
CA ALA A 115 7.21 2.80 -5.01
C ALA A 115 6.99 2.52 -6.50
N LEU A 116 7.86 3.02 -7.38
CA LEU A 116 7.84 2.72 -8.82
C LEU A 116 8.58 1.42 -9.18
N GLY A 117 9.16 0.72 -8.19
CA GLY A 117 9.81 -0.57 -8.39
C GLY A 117 11.23 -0.52 -8.94
N VAL A 118 11.92 0.62 -8.84
CA VAL A 118 13.32 0.72 -9.29
C VAL A 118 14.30 0.09 -8.30
N PRO A 119 15.46 -0.41 -8.78
CA PRO A 119 16.50 -0.95 -7.92
C PRO A 119 17.13 0.15 -7.06
N THR A 120 17.61 -0.23 -5.88
CA THR A 120 18.35 0.65 -4.98
C THR A 120 19.84 0.66 -5.34
N GLY A 121 20.50 1.81 -5.13
CA GLY A 121 21.92 1.98 -5.42
C GLY A 121 22.25 2.20 -6.90
N GLU A 122 21.26 2.13 -7.79
CA GLU A 122 21.41 2.34 -9.22
C GLU A 122 20.71 3.62 -9.68
N MET A 123 21.31 4.32 -10.64
CA MET A 123 20.70 5.51 -11.22
C MET A 123 19.57 5.12 -12.18
N SER A 124 18.40 5.67 -11.93
CA SER A 124 17.21 5.49 -12.76
C SER A 124 16.71 6.82 -13.30
N ASP A 125 16.04 6.77 -14.46
CA ASP A 125 15.45 7.93 -15.12
C ASP A 125 13.94 7.99 -14.85
N PHE A 126 13.44 9.19 -14.52
CA PHE A 126 12.04 9.45 -14.20
C PHE A 126 11.50 10.60 -15.05
N ASP A 127 10.24 10.50 -15.39
CA ASP A 127 9.45 11.59 -15.95
C ASP A 127 8.52 12.13 -14.87
N ILE A 128 8.47 13.45 -14.75
CA ILE A 128 7.62 14.16 -13.77
C ILE A 128 6.69 15.10 -14.53
N ARG A 129 5.41 15.11 -14.15
CA ARG A 129 4.41 16.04 -14.72
C ARG A 129 3.37 16.45 -13.70
N ILE A 130 2.63 17.51 -14.00
CA ILE A 130 1.42 17.88 -13.27
C ILE A 130 0.20 17.43 -14.09
N LYS A 131 -0.70 16.72 -13.43
CA LYS A 131 -2.04 16.39 -13.90
C LYS A 131 -3.00 17.36 -13.24
N SER A 132 -3.68 18.18 -14.05
CA SER A 132 -4.63 19.18 -13.60
C SER A 132 -6.04 18.78 -14.02
N SER A 133 -7.00 18.80 -13.10
CA SER A 133 -8.39 18.42 -13.36
C SER A 133 -9.36 19.30 -12.59
N ILE A 134 -10.54 19.55 -13.15
CA ILE A 134 -11.64 20.28 -12.51
C ILE A 134 -12.63 19.28 -11.89
N ASN A 135 -12.99 18.25 -12.64
CA ASN A 135 -13.90 17.18 -12.22
C ASN A 135 -13.69 15.92 -13.09
N ASN A 136 -14.46 14.89 -12.83
CA ASN A 136 -14.35 13.59 -13.52
C ASN A 136 -15.01 13.55 -14.93
N LYS A 137 -15.72 14.61 -15.35
CA LYS A 137 -16.38 14.69 -16.65
C LYS A 137 -15.55 15.43 -17.70
N ILE A 138 -14.53 16.16 -17.26
CA ILE A 138 -13.64 16.94 -18.12
C ILE A 138 -12.28 16.25 -18.12
N ALA A 139 -11.72 16.05 -19.31
CA ALA A 139 -10.41 15.45 -19.45
C ALA A 139 -9.35 16.25 -18.69
N ALA A 140 -8.49 15.57 -17.96
CA ALA A 140 -7.37 16.20 -17.29
C ALA A 140 -6.36 16.74 -18.31
N VAL A 141 -5.71 17.86 -17.96
CA VAL A 141 -4.64 18.49 -18.73
C VAL A 141 -3.31 18.17 -18.06
N PHE A 142 -2.30 17.90 -18.86
CA PHE A 142 -0.98 17.52 -18.35
C PHE A 142 0.07 18.57 -18.73
N SER A 143 0.96 18.88 -17.79
CA SER A 143 2.13 19.70 -18.06
C SER A 143 3.08 19.01 -19.04
N PRO A 144 4.00 19.76 -19.69
CA PRO A 144 5.20 19.17 -20.27
C PRO A 144 5.95 18.32 -19.25
N LEU A 145 6.70 17.32 -19.73
CA LEU A 145 7.50 16.45 -18.89
C LEU A 145 8.76 17.16 -18.39
N ALA A 146 9.06 16.99 -17.10
CA ALA A 146 10.35 17.33 -16.54
C ALA A 146 11.11 16.02 -16.24
N ALA A 147 12.35 15.93 -16.68
CA ALA A 147 13.17 14.74 -16.49
C ALA A 147 13.97 14.83 -15.18
N LEU A 148 13.98 13.76 -14.41
CA LEU A 148 14.81 13.60 -13.21
C LEU A 148 15.61 12.31 -13.31
N LYS A 149 16.91 12.37 -12.98
CA LYS A 149 17.74 11.19 -12.72
C LYS A 149 17.91 11.06 -11.21
N ALA A 150 17.68 9.87 -10.67
CA ALA A 150 17.88 9.67 -9.24
C ALA A 150 18.45 8.29 -8.94
N THR A 151 19.28 8.23 -7.88
CA THR A 151 19.78 6.98 -7.30
C THR A 151 19.13 6.78 -5.94
N PRO A 152 18.10 5.91 -5.81
CA PRO A 152 17.46 5.62 -4.53
C PRO A 152 18.36 4.77 -3.63
N TYR A 153 18.18 4.89 -2.32
CA TYR A 153 18.84 4.02 -1.33
C TYR A 153 17.85 3.00 -0.73
N ALA A 154 18.36 1.86 -0.26
CA ALA A 154 17.54 0.85 0.41
C ALA A 154 17.00 1.41 1.74
N SER A 155 15.67 1.41 1.88
CA SER A 155 14.99 1.90 3.08
C SER A 155 13.94 0.87 3.50
N THR A 156 14.10 0.32 4.71
CA THR A 156 13.14 -0.63 5.30
C THR A 156 12.47 0.01 6.50
N SER A 157 11.16 -0.07 6.57
CA SER A 157 10.37 0.36 7.72
C SER A 157 9.47 -0.76 8.21
N TYR A 158 8.99 -0.61 9.43
CA TYR A 158 8.23 -1.63 10.13
C TYR A 158 6.94 -1.04 10.69
N LEU A 159 5.90 -1.85 10.72
CA LEU A 159 4.75 -1.74 11.62
C LEU A 159 4.69 -3.02 12.44
N TYR A 160 3.95 -2.97 13.53
CA TYR A 160 3.82 -4.10 14.45
C TYR A 160 2.35 -4.41 14.67
N ALA A 161 1.98 -5.66 14.53
CA ALA A 161 0.65 -6.13 14.86
C ALA A 161 0.64 -6.63 16.30
N ILE A 162 -0.20 -6.04 17.14
CA ILE A 162 -0.38 -6.41 18.55
C ILE A 162 -1.83 -6.87 18.71
N GLY A 163 -2.07 -8.08 19.21
CA GLY A 163 -3.43 -8.60 19.24
C GLY A 163 -3.70 -9.76 20.18
N ALA A 164 -4.93 -10.23 20.12
CA ALA A 164 -5.38 -11.35 20.93
C ALA A 164 -4.59 -12.65 20.66
N TYR A 165 -4.02 -12.81 19.47
CA TYR A 165 -3.26 -13.99 19.08
C TYR A 165 -1.97 -14.20 19.90
N GLU A 166 -1.47 -13.16 20.56
CA GLU A 166 -0.33 -13.17 21.48
C GLU A 166 -0.66 -12.56 22.86
N ASP A 167 -1.94 -12.58 23.20
CA ASP A 167 -2.46 -12.07 24.49
C ASP A 167 -2.20 -10.56 24.70
N TRP A 168 -2.12 -9.76 23.62
CA TRP A 168 -1.88 -8.32 23.60
C TRP A 168 -0.53 -7.90 24.21
N VAL A 169 0.45 -8.78 24.20
CA VAL A 169 1.81 -8.52 24.72
C VAL A 169 2.65 -7.82 23.66
N GLU A 170 2.97 -6.55 23.87
CA GLU A 170 3.71 -5.69 22.95
C GLU A 170 5.06 -6.28 22.49
N ALA A 171 5.75 -6.95 23.39
CA ALA A 171 7.04 -7.56 23.12
C ALA A 171 6.95 -8.71 22.09
N ASN A 172 5.80 -9.35 22.00
CA ASN A 172 5.53 -10.48 21.09
C ASN A 172 4.92 -10.04 19.75
N ALA A 173 4.73 -8.73 19.55
CA ALA A 173 4.10 -8.20 18.34
C ALA A 173 4.78 -8.70 17.06
N GLU A 174 4.00 -9.19 16.12
CA GLU A 174 4.52 -9.59 14.81
C GLU A 174 4.88 -8.36 13.97
N SER A 175 5.98 -8.46 13.23
CA SER A 175 6.47 -7.38 12.38
C SER A 175 5.81 -7.44 11.00
N LEU A 176 5.29 -6.30 10.55
CA LEU A 176 4.92 -6.07 9.16
C LEU A 176 6.01 -5.22 8.52
N ILE A 177 6.57 -5.66 7.40
CA ILE A 177 7.79 -5.09 6.83
C ILE A 177 7.45 -4.36 5.52
N SER A 178 7.97 -3.14 5.37
CA SER A 178 8.02 -2.42 4.11
C SER A 178 9.48 -2.32 3.66
N PRO A 179 9.94 -3.16 2.72
CA PRO A 179 11.34 -3.16 2.27
C PRO A 179 11.79 -1.86 1.62
N THR A 180 10.84 -1.06 1.16
CA THR A 180 11.10 0.19 0.45
C THR A 180 10.53 1.43 1.15
N SER A 181 9.96 1.28 2.35
CA SER A 181 9.28 2.35 3.10
C SER A 181 8.22 3.11 2.28
N ASN A 182 7.56 2.42 1.35
CA ASN A 182 6.58 3.00 0.43
C ASN A 182 5.15 3.10 1.00
N GLY A 183 4.99 2.81 2.29
CA GLY A 183 3.69 2.79 2.96
C GLY A 183 2.92 1.47 2.83
N ILE A 184 3.48 0.47 2.14
CA ILE A 184 2.91 -0.89 2.06
C ILE A 184 3.74 -1.82 2.92
N TYR A 185 3.09 -2.43 3.91
CA TYR A 185 3.71 -3.31 4.90
C TYR A 185 3.08 -4.69 4.81
N THR A 186 3.90 -5.73 4.84
CA THR A 186 3.43 -7.12 4.78
C THR A 186 4.07 -7.97 5.86
N GLY A 187 3.33 -8.93 6.38
CA GLY A 187 3.81 -9.94 7.31
C GLY A 187 2.83 -11.09 7.40
N ILE A 188 3.30 -12.25 7.82
CA ILE A 188 2.47 -13.45 7.98
C ILE A 188 2.17 -13.62 9.46
N ILE A 189 0.87 -13.67 9.81
CA ILE A 189 0.40 -13.82 11.19
C ILE A 189 -0.45 -15.07 11.30
N TYR A 190 -0.19 -15.87 12.33
CA TYR A 190 -1.04 -16.99 12.71
C TYR A 190 -2.10 -16.52 13.72
N PHE A 191 -3.37 -16.57 13.33
CA PHE A 191 -4.50 -16.25 14.19
C PHE A 191 -5.14 -17.53 14.74
N PRO A 192 -5.03 -17.81 16.06
CA PRO A 192 -5.77 -18.92 16.65
C PRO A 192 -7.29 -18.73 16.58
N GLU A 193 -8.03 -19.82 16.63
CA GLU A 193 -9.51 -19.76 16.74
C GLU A 193 -9.94 -18.88 17.92
N GLY A 194 -10.89 -17.97 17.68
CA GLY A 194 -11.37 -17.03 18.68
C GLY A 194 -10.42 -15.86 19.04
N LYS A 195 -9.18 -15.82 18.51
CA LYS A 195 -8.19 -14.77 18.78
C LYS A 195 -7.87 -13.96 17.52
N LEU A 196 -8.89 -13.34 16.92
CA LEU A 196 -8.80 -12.67 15.62
C LEU A 196 -8.59 -11.14 15.71
N ALA A 197 -8.75 -10.56 16.91
CA ALA A 197 -8.67 -9.12 17.11
C ALA A 197 -7.22 -8.64 17.27
N PHE A 198 -6.86 -7.53 16.64
CA PHE A 198 -5.54 -6.89 16.76
C PHE A 198 -5.58 -5.41 16.39
N LYS A 199 -4.50 -4.71 16.64
CA LYS A 199 -4.20 -3.37 16.12
C LYS A 199 -2.83 -3.37 15.44
N VAL A 200 -2.60 -2.36 14.63
CA VAL A 200 -1.29 -2.16 13.98
C VAL A 200 -0.67 -0.88 14.53
N THR A 201 0.57 -0.94 15.00
CA THR A 201 1.27 0.17 15.65
C THR A 201 2.56 0.51 14.91
N PRO A 202 2.98 1.80 14.87
CA PRO A 202 4.29 2.19 14.31
C PRO A 202 5.48 1.66 15.11
N GLU A 203 5.29 1.45 16.40
CA GLU A 203 6.28 0.97 17.35
C GLU A 203 5.69 -0.15 18.21
N ARG A 204 6.52 -0.92 18.92
CA ARG A 204 6.06 -1.96 19.87
C ARG A 204 5.53 -1.33 21.16
N ASN A 205 4.52 -0.46 21.03
CA ASN A 205 3.83 0.19 22.16
C ASN A 205 2.44 0.70 21.72
N TRP A 206 1.66 1.20 22.69
CA TRP A 206 0.29 1.70 22.49
C TRP A 206 0.17 3.21 22.29
N ASN A 207 1.27 3.95 22.12
CA ASN A 207 1.22 5.40 21.97
C ASN A 207 0.42 5.84 20.74
N ASN A 208 0.54 5.08 19.66
CA ASN A 208 -0.17 5.32 18.40
C ASN A 208 -0.56 3.98 17.76
N SER A 209 -1.74 3.91 17.18
CA SER A 209 -2.20 2.70 16.51
C SER A 209 -3.13 2.97 15.33
N TYR A 210 -3.18 2.04 14.39
CA TYR A 210 -4.24 1.94 13.39
C TYR A 210 -5.33 1.01 13.90
N GLY A 211 -6.59 1.44 13.79
CA GLY A 211 -7.76 0.61 14.05
C GLY A 211 -8.69 0.57 12.85
N GLU A 212 -9.67 -0.34 12.84
CA GLU A 212 -10.61 -0.54 11.76
C GLU A 212 -11.82 0.38 11.89
N THR A 213 -12.26 1.00 10.79
CA THR A 213 -13.51 1.79 10.73
C THR A 213 -14.63 1.03 10.05
N GLU A 214 -14.29 0.24 9.05
CA GLU A 214 -15.14 -0.71 8.32
C GLU A 214 -14.24 -1.81 7.73
N PRO A 215 -14.74 -2.98 7.37
CA PRO A 215 -13.93 -4.07 6.88
C PRO A 215 -12.96 -3.66 5.75
N GLY A 216 -11.67 -3.82 6.01
CA GLY A 216 -10.60 -3.45 5.08
C GLY A 216 -10.21 -1.97 5.07
N LYS A 217 -10.79 -1.12 5.93
CA LYS A 217 -10.43 0.29 6.09
C LYS A 217 -9.89 0.57 7.48
N ILE A 218 -8.76 1.24 7.55
CA ILE A 218 -8.11 1.59 8.81
C ILE A 218 -7.95 3.10 8.96
N VAL A 219 -7.83 3.55 10.19
CA VAL A 219 -7.57 4.96 10.54
C VAL A 219 -6.48 5.04 11.60
N TYR A 220 -5.59 6.03 11.46
CA TYR A 220 -4.54 6.30 12.42
C TYR A 220 -5.10 6.98 13.67
N ASN A 221 -4.70 6.50 14.85
CA ASN A 221 -5.15 6.96 16.17
C ASN A 221 -6.68 6.97 16.34
N GLY A 222 -7.35 5.93 15.81
CA GLY A 222 -8.80 5.77 15.93
C GLY A 222 -9.24 4.37 15.55
N GLY A 223 -10.54 4.20 15.37
CA GLY A 223 -11.16 2.93 14.97
C GLY A 223 -11.24 1.90 16.09
N GLN A 224 -11.94 0.82 15.78
CA GLN A 224 -12.07 -0.37 16.64
C GLN A 224 -10.86 -1.29 16.44
N ASP A 225 -10.80 -2.40 17.16
CA ASP A 225 -9.83 -3.44 16.87
C ASP A 225 -10.08 -3.99 15.47
N ILE A 226 -8.99 -4.18 14.75
CA ILE A 226 -9.02 -4.83 13.43
C ILE A 226 -9.33 -6.30 13.64
N LYS A 227 -10.16 -6.89 12.79
CA LYS A 227 -10.53 -8.29 12.92
C LYS A 227 -10.06 -9.09 11.69
N ALA A 228 -9.16 -10.05 11.91
CA ALA A 228 -8.79 -11.00 10.87
C ALA A 228 -10.02 -11.77 10.36
N PRO A 229 -10.14 -12.04 9.06
CA PRO A 229 -11.35 -12.64 8.49
C PRO A 229 -11.57 -14.11 8.90
N ARG A 230 -10.53 -14.80 9.32
CA ARG A 230 -10.56 -16.19 9.77
C ARG A 230 -9.34 -16.54 10.62
N ALA A 231 -9.40 -17.70 11.28
CA ALA A 231 -8.25 -18.32 11.93
C ALA A 231 -7.25 -18.92 10.90
N GLY A 232 -6.06 -19.24 11.36
CA GLY A 232 -4.95 -19.79 10.58
C GLY A 232 -3.93 -18.72 10.16
N ASN A 233 -2.99 -19.11 9.30
CA ASN A 233 -1.97 -18.20 8.78
C ASN A 233 -2.58 -17.30 7.68
N LEU A 234 -2.31 -16.01 7.77
CA LEU A 234 -2.69 -15.01 6.79
C LEU A 234 -1.52 -14.08 6.51
N GLU A 235 -1.25 -13.78 5.25
CA GLU A 235 -0.45 -12.63 4.87
C GLU A 235 -1.30 -11.38 5.07
N VAL A 236 -0.91 -10.54 6.02
CA VAL A 236 -1.53 -9.25 6.32
C VAL A 236 -0.83 -8.18 5.51
N ILE A 237 -1.59 -7.38 4.78
CA ILE A 237 -1.09 -6.29 3.93
C ILE A 237 -1.72 -5.00 4.40
N VAL A 238 -0.91 -4.10 4.95
CA VAL A 238 -1.33 -2.76 5.40
C VAL A 238 -0.81 -1.71 4.43
N ASN A 239 -1.68 -0.86 3.93
CA ASN A 239 -1.32 0.29 3.12
C ASN A 239 -1.69 1.58 3.88
N THR A 240 -0.69 2.22 4.48
CA THR A 240 -0.88 3.43 5.28
C THR A 240 -1.18 4.68 4.43
N THR A 241 -0.84 4.67 3.15
CA THR A 241 -1.16 5.76 2.22
C THR A 241 -2.63 5.71 1.80
N ALA A 242 -3.14 4.50 1.51
CA ALA A 242 -4.53 4.29 1.13
C ALA A 242 -5.47 4.08 2.33
N ASN A 243 -4.90 3.96 3.54
CA ASN A 243 -5.63 3.62 4.77
C ASN A 243 -6.43 2.32 4.64
N THR A 244 -5.78 1.27 4.13
CA THR A 244 -6.42 -0.03 3.90
C THR A 244 -5.64 -1.17 4.52
N ILE A 245 -6.37 -2.23 4.87
CA ILE A 245 -5.82 -3.52 5.25
C ILE A 245 -6.49 -4.62 4.42
N SER A 246 -5.70 -5.59 3.99
CA SER A 246 -6.18 -6.75 3.24
C SER A 246 -5.42 -8.01 3.63
N TYR A 247 -5.95 -9.16 3.24
CA TYR A 247 -5.42 -10.45 3.64
C TYR A 247 -5.33 -11.38 2.44
N LYS A 248 -4.30 -12.26 2.48
CA LYS A 248 -4.19 -13.38 1.53
C LYS A 248 -3.92 -14.67 2.30
N ASP A 249 -4.40 -15.77 1.77
CA ASP A 249 -4.05 -17.09 2.28
C ASP A 249 -2.55 -17.34 2.07
N HIS A 250 -1.84 -17.60 3.15
CA HIS A 250 -0.42 -17.91 3.13
C HIS A 250 -0.06 -18.82 4.27
N SER A 251 -0.30 -20.09 4.09
CA SER A 251 0.06 -21.12 5.07
C SER A 251 1.03 -22.12 4.46
N TRP A 252 1.88 -22.67 5.33
CA TRP A 252 2.61 -23.89 5.05
C TRP A 252 2.33 -24.89 6.15
N GLY A 253 2.19 -26.13 5.79
CA GLY A 253 1.96 -27.23 6.70
C GLY A 253 2.74 -28.47 6.30
N ILE A 254 2.79 -29.41 7.21
CA ILE A 254 3.27 -30.75 6.91
C ILE A 254 2.09 -31.73 6.80
N ILE A 255 2.19 -32.66 5.87
CA ILE A 255 1.25 -33.73 5.63
C ILE A 255 2.03 -35.01 5.39
N GLY A 256 1.50 -36.16 5.78
CA GLY A 256 2.18 -37.42 5.54
C GLY A 256 1.90 -38.46 6.59
N SER A 257 2.25 -39.73 6.31
CA SER A 257 2.00 -40.86 7.21
C SER A 257 2.60 -40.73 8.59
N ALA A 258 3.65 -39.89 8.74
CA ALA A 258 4.27 -39.62 10.03
C ALA A 258 3.53 -38.53 10.84
N THR A 259 2.65 -37.74 10.24
CA THR A 259 1.94 -36.64 10.92
C THR A 259 0.71 -37.15 11.69
N PRO A 260 0.23 -36.39 12.70
CA PRO A 260 -0.95 -36.79 13.48
C PRO A 260 -2.22 -37.00 12.66
N LYS A 261 -2.34 -36.31 11.50
CA LYS A 261 -3.51 -36.39 10.62
C LYS A 261 -3.28 -37.21 9.35
N GLY A 262 -2.12 -37.87 9.24
CA GLY A 262 -1.75 -38.68 8.08
C GLY A 262 -1.71 -37.85 6.77
N TRP A 263 -2.21 -38.43 5.69
CA TRP A 263 -2.36 -37.77 4.39
C TRP A 263 -3.70 -37.05 4.21
N ASP A 264 -4.56 -37.01 5.24
CA ASP A 264 -5.91 -36.47 5.16
C ASP A 264 -5.94 -34.96 5.34
N ALA A 265 -5.10 -34.42 6.24
CA ALA A 265 -5.04 -33.00 6.50
C ALA A 265 -3.66 -32.53 6.96
N ASP A 266 -3.34 -31.28 6.69
CA ASP A 266 -2.09 -30.66 7.15
C ASP A 266 -2.07 -30.40 8.65
N THR A 267 -0.84 -30.40 9.18
CA THR A 267 -0.52 -29.78 10.45
C THR A 267 0.19 -28.46 10.14
N ASP A 268 -0.48 -27.35 10.43
CA ASP A 268 0.02 -26.02 10.07
C ASP A 268 1.27 -25.63 10.86
N MET A 269 2.19 -25.00 10.15
CA MET A 269 3.38 -24.35 10.70
C MET A 269 3.06 -22.90 11.06
N LYS A 270 3.86 -22.29 11.92
CA LYS A 270 3.84 -20.85 12.20
C LYS A 270 5.02 -20.19 11.52
N TYR A 271 4.79 -19.02 10.95
CA TYR A 271 5.84 -18.22 10.36
C TYR A 271 6.54 -17.37 11.44
N ASP A 272 7.85 -17.39 11.44
CA ASP A 272 8.71 -16.53 12.25
C ASP A 272 9.16 -15.36 11.39
N ASN A 273 8.50 -14.21 11.52
CA ASN A 273 8.78 -13.03 10.73
C ASN A 273 10.19 -12.48 10.94
N ALA A 274 10.76 -12.65 12.14
CA ALA A 274 12.10 -12.15 12.45
C ALA A 274 13.20 -12.93 11.71
N ASN A 275 13.03 -14.25 11.61
CA ASN A 275 13.97 -15.15 10.95
C ASN A 275 13.54 -15.52 9.52
N GLN A 276 12.33 -15.15 9.11
CA GLN A 276 11.73 -15.43 7.79
C GLN A 276 11.66 -16.93 7.46
N VAL A 277 11.32 -17.75 8.45
CA VAL A 277 11.22 -19.21 8.33
C VAL A 277 9.92 -19.73 8.93
N TRP A 278 9.50 -20.92 8.51
CA TRP A 278 8.37 -21.63 9.08
C TRP A 278 8.82 -22.58 10.15
N LYS A 279 8.11 -22.66 11.27
CA LYS A 279 8.43 -23.48 12.44
C LYS A 279 7.24 -24.29 12.90
N LEU A 280 7.51 -25.50 13.38
CA LEU A 280 6.51 -26.36 13.98
C LEU A 280 7.17 -27.29 15.00
N THR A 281 6.56 -27.41 16.19
CA THR A 281 6.87 -28.49 17.13
C THR A 281 5.72 -29.48 17.09
N VAL A 282 6.01 -30.75 16.76
CA VAL A 282 4.98 -31.75 16.54
C VAL A 282 5.47 -33.18 16.92
N ALA A 283 4.58 -34.04 17.41
CA ALA A 283 4.83 -35.45 17.55
C ALA A 283 4.69 -36.12 16.17
N LEU A 284 5.75 -36.82 15.74
CA LEU A 284 5.77 -37.60 14.52
C LEU A 284 5.87 -39.09 14.82
N ALA A 285 5.18 -39.91 14.05
CA ALA A 285 5.39 -41.33 13.96
C ALA A 285 6.54 -41.65 12.99
N THR A 286 6.98 -42.92 12.93
CA THR A 286 7.80 -43.41 11.81
C THR A 286 6.96 -43.40 10.54
N GLY A 287 7.52 -42.87 9.44
CA GLY A 287 6.79 -42.72 8.16
C GLY A 287 7.43 -41.63 7.32
N GLU A 288 6.58 -40.87 6.66
CA GLU A 288 6.99 -39.82 5.69
C GLU A 288 6.20 -38.53 5.89
N ILE A 289 6.82 -37.41 5.52
CA ILE A 289 6.17 -36.10 5.48
C ILE A 289 6.46 -35.40 4.16
N LYS A 290 5.60 -34.43 3.82
CA LYS A 290 5.82 -33.38 2.81
C LYS A 290 5.39 -32.04 3.36
N PHE A 291 6.03 -31.00 2.86
CA PHE A 291 5.55 -29.62 3.06
C PHE A 291 4.61 -29.25 1.91
N ARG A 292 3.48 -28.62 2.21
CA ARG A 292 2.62 -28.06 1.17
C ARG A 292 2.03 -26.70 1.55
N LYS A 293 1.77 -25.88 0.55
CA LYS A 293 1.27 -24.53 0.70
C LYS A 293 -0.26 -24.51 0.63
N ASN A 294 -0.89 -23.73 1.52
CA ASN A 294 -2.32 -23.45 1.51
C ASN A 294 -3.20 -24.70 1.44
N HIS A 295 -2.74 -25.82 2.05
CA HIS A 295 -3.45 -27.13 2.06
C HIS A 295 -3.71 -27.69 0.65
N ASP A 296 -2.91 -27.30 -0.34
CA ASP A 296 -3.08 -27.68 -1.74
C ASP A 296 -1.81 -28.31 -2.31
N TRP A 297 -1.97 -29.29 -3.23
CA TRP A 297 -0.86 -30.01 -3.84
C TRP A 297 -0.17 -29.24 -4.99
N GLY A 298 -0.74 -28.14 -5.45
CA GLY A 298 -0.17 -27.32 -6.52
C GLY A 298 1.20 -26.75 -6.17
N THR A 299 1.48 -26.54 -4.86
CA THR A 299 2.80 -26.12 -4.39
C THR A 299 3.20 -26.96 -3.18
N ASN A 300 4.17 -27.85 -3.36
CA ASN A 300 4.67 -28.73 -2.33
C ASN A 300 6.18 -28.92 -2.45
N PHE A 301 6.81 -29.26 -1.33
CA PHE A 301 8.24 -29.62 -1.25
C PHE A 301 8.43 -30.93 -0.50
N GLY A 302 9.36 -31.68 -0.99
CA GLY A 302 9.98 -32.83 -0.31
C GLY A 302 11.49 -32.69 -0.35
N GLY A 303 12.21 -33.81 -0.23
CA GLY A 303 13.65 -33.80 -0.38
C GLY A 303 14.37 -34.77 0.55
N THR A 304 15.69 -34.68 0.57
CA THR A 304 16.56 -35.56 1.37
C THR A 304 17.70 -34.75 2.01
N ASN A 305 18.22 -35.23 3.13
CA ASN A 305 19.39 -34.65 3.77
C ASN A 305 19.30 -33.13 4.05
N GLY A 306 18.10 -32.65 4.41
CA GLY A 306 17.91 -31.23 4.73
C GLY A 306 17.74 -30.31 3.52
N ALA A 307 17.86 -30.79 2.28
CA ALA A 307 17.63 -30.00 1.07
C ALA A 307 16.17 -30.10 0.61
N LEU A 308 15.56 -28.96 0.27
CA LEU A 308 14.20 -28.89 -0.28
C LEU A 308 14.23 -28.95 -1.81
N VAL A 309 13.31 -29.75 -2.35
CA VAL A 309 13.08 -29.89 -3.79
C VAL A 309 11.57 -29.69 -4.05
N ALA A 310 11.22 -28.75 -4.91
CA ALA A 310 9.83 -28.54 -5.32
C ALA A 310 9.29 -29.80 -6.02
N GLY A 311 8.16 -30.33 -5.51
CA GLY A 311 7.60 -31.61 -5.98
C GLY A 311 8.46 -32.82 -5.67
N GLY A 312 9.57 -32.68 -4.91
CA GLY A 312 10.53 -33.74 -4.61
C GLY A 312 9.97 -34.92 -3.82
N ASP A 313 10.79 -35.94 -3.58
CA ASP A 313 10.38 -37.13 -2.85
C ASP A 313 9.94 -36.84 -1.40
N ASN A 314 9.14 -37.72 -0.82
CA ASN A 314 8.72 -37.60 0.58
C ASN A 314 9.95 -37.67 1.52
N ILE A 315 9.89 -36.88 2.58
CA ILE A 315 10.93 -36.80 3.60
C ILE A 315 10.70 -37.93 4.64
N ALA A 316 11.66 -38.82 4.79
CA ALA A 316 11.55 -39.93 5.73
C ALA A 316 11.72 -39.47 7.19
N VAL A 317 10.84 -39.95 8.07
CA VAL A 317 10.93 -39.88 9.53
C VAL A 317 11.23 -41.28 10.04
N SER A 318 12.49 -41.57 10.32
CA SER A 318 12.96 -42.92 10.68
C SER A 318 12.65 -43.33 12.12
N THR A 319 12.38 -42.38 13.00
CA THR A 319 12.16 -42.64 14.43
C THR A 319 11.02 -41.78 14.94
N ALA A 320 10.04 -42.40 15.62
CA ALA A 320 8.94 -41.64 16.24
C ALA A 320 9.46 -40.76 17.40
N GLY A 321 8.82 -39.62 17.61
CA GLY A 321 9.17 -38.66 18.68
C GLY A 321 8.62 -37.29 18.45
N THR A 322 8.88 -36.37 19.37
CA THR A 322 8.59 -34.96 19.19
C THR A 322 9.74 -34.30 18.43
N TYR A 323 9.40 -33.54 17.41
CA TYR A 323 10.36 -32.83 16.54
C TYR A 323 10.13 -31.35 16.53
N ASP A 324 11.21 -30.57 16.55
CA ASP A 324 11.24 -29.22 16.11
C ASP A 324 11.60 -29.19 14.63
N ILE A 325 10.71 -28.62 13.82
CA ILE A 325 10.83 -28.55 12.36
C ILE A 325 11.04 -27.09 11.97
N VAL A 326 12.06 -26.84 11.15
CA VAL A 326 12.27 -25.56 10.48
C VAL A 326 12.20 -25.81 8.97
N PHE A 327 11.43 -24.98 8.27
CA PHE A 327 11.29 -24.98 6.81
C PHE A 327 11.67 -23.59 6.31
N ASP A 328 12.77 -23.51 5.57
CA ASP A 328 13.40 -22.27 5.11
C ASP A 328 13.43 -22.23 3.58
N LEU A 329 12.58 -21.40 3.00
CA LEU A 329 12.50 -21.17 1.55
C LEU A 329 13.59 -20.22 1.03
N ASN A 330 14.26 -19.45 1.90
CA ASN A 330 15.32 -18.53 1.47
C ASN A 330 16.60 -19.31 1.12
N THR A 331 16.87 -20.36 1.91
CA THR A 331 18.04 -21.23 1.71
C THR A 331 17.67 -22.54 1.01
N ASN A 332 16.38 -22.80 0.76
CA ASN A 332 15.85 -24.06 0.26
C ASN A 332 16.27 -25.26 1.14
N THR A 333 16.11 -25.10 2.47
CA THR A 333 16.49 -26.15 3.43
C THR A 333 15.38 -26.44 4.44
N TYR A 334 15.45 -27.62 5.05
CA TYR A 334 14.64 -27.97 6.22
C TYR A 334 15.48 -28.67 7.27
N THR A 335 15.02 -28.61 8.53
CA THR A 335 15.58 -29.42 9.63
C THR A 335 14.46 -30.18 10.33
N LEU A 336 14.76 -31.39 10.78
CA LEU A 336 13.95 -32.22 11.66
C LEU A 336 14.80 -32.54 12.89
N THR A 337 14.65 -31.78 13.96
CA THR A 337 15.44 -31.97 15.20
C THR A 337 14.56 -32.66 16.23
N LYS A 338 14.90 -33.92 16.57
CA LYS A 338 14.21 -34.68 17.61
C LYS A 338 14.57 -34.11 18.98
N LYS A 339 13.58 -33.91 19.83
CA LYS A 339 13.71 -33.51 21.23
C LYS A 339 14.06 -34.68 22.13
#